data_8ff10007525578bfb27ec7282adacb1d
#
_entry.id   8ff10007525578bfb27ec7282adacb1d
#
_cell.length_a   1.000
_cell.length_b   1.000
_cell.length_c   1.000
_cell.angle_alpha   90.00
_cell.angle_beta   90.00
_cell.angle_gamma   90.00
#
_symmetry.space_group_name_H-M   'P 1'
#
loop_
_entity.id
_entity.type
_entity.pdbx_description
1 polymer ?
#
loop_
_entity_poly.entity_id
_entity_poly.type
_entity_poly.pdbx_seq_one_letter_code
_entity_poly.pdbx_strand_id
1 'polypeptide(L)'
;VFNVKELQPTYRMSLLTALAFLLVATLPLLAHLGRPERSYEIFLTPNTRSAMAMFGFVYAWYLMAVLLLEIWLVYRRDLILWAANGTGLKKWTYKLLSMFSSDLSERAMQFDRKATKFVTIIGIPSAFLLHGYVGFIFGSVKANPWWSSVLMPIVFLFSAIVSGIAMVLLIY
;
A
#
# COMPACT_ATOMS: atom_id res chain seq x y z
N VAL A 1 -14.06 -7.05 1.68
CA VAL A 1 -14.29 -8.04 2.74
C VAL A 1 -15.76 -8.06 3.13
N PHE A 2 -16.33 -6.92 3.45
CA PHE A 2 -17.71 -6.78 3.94
C PHE A 2 -18.77 -6.71 2.83
N ASN A 3 -18.37 -6.70 1.56
CA ASN A 3 -19.23 -6.69 0.36
C ASN A 3 -20.34 -5.62 0.38
N VAL A 4 -20.01 -4.43 0.88
CA VAL A 4 -20.92 -3.26 0.90
C VAL A 4 -21.03 -2.74 -0.53
N LYS A 5 -22.23 -2.87 -1.11
CA LYS A 5 -22.46 -2.57 -2.55
C LYS A 5 -22.24 -1.09 -2.87
N GLU A 6 -22.58 -0.20 -1.95
CA GLU A 6 -22.45 1.25 -2.09
C GLU A 6 -20.98 1.70 -2.23
N LEU A 7 -20.05 0.95 -1.62
CA LEU A 7 -18.61 1.26 -1.64
C LEU A 7 -17.84 0.57 -2.79
N GLN A 8 -18.49 -0.30 -3.56
CA GLN A 8 -17.82 -0.99 -4.66
C GLN A 8 -17.25 -0.05 -5.75
N PRO A 9 -17.94 1.02 -6.17
CA PRO A 9 -17.39 1.93 -7.19
C PRO A 9 -16.12 2.64 -6.73
N THR A 10 -16.03 2.99 -5.43
CA THR A 10 -14.91 3.73 -4.87
C THR A 10 -13.69 2.85 -4.57
N TYR A 11 -13.87 1.54 -4.40
CA TYR A 11 -12.84 0.61 -3.97
C TYR A 11 -11.59 0.63 -4.86
N ARG A 12 -11.77 0.52 -6.16
CA ARG A 12 -10.67 0.49 -7.14
C ARG A 12 -9.89 1.82 -7.16
N MET A 13 -10.62 2.92 -7.10
CA MET A 13 -10.06 4.26 -7.06
C MET A 13 -9.26 4.49 -5.78
N SER A 14 -9.82 4.06 -4.64
CA SER A 14 -9.16 4.15 -3.33
C SER A 14 -7.83 3.40 -3.29
N LEU A 15 -7.74 2.21 -3.92
CA LEU A 15 -6.48 1.46 -4.01
C LEU A 15 -5.39 2.22 -4.78
N LEU A 16 -5.74 2.82 -5.93
CA LEU A 16 -4.79 3.61 -6.73
C LEU A 16 -4.39 4.89 -6.00
N THR A 17 -5.33 5.54 -5.33
CA THR A 17 -5.07 6.71 -4.49
C THR A 17 -4.12 6.35 -3.34
N ALA A 18 -4.39 5.25 -2.65
CA ALA A 18 -3.51 4.76 -1.58
C ALA A 18 -2.08 4.48 -2.09
N LEU A 19 -1.95 3.88 -3.29
CA LEU A 19 -0.64 3.66 -3.91
C LEU A 19 0.06 4.99 -4.20
N ALA A 20 -0.63 5.96 -4.80
CA ALA A 20 -0.06 7.26 -5.11
C ALA A 20 0.45 7.98 -3.85
N PHE A 21 -0.36 8.04 -2.79
CA PHE A 21 0.04 8.62 -1.52
C PHE A 21 1.21 7.87 -0.88
N LEU A 22 1.18 6.54 -0.90
CA LEU A 22 2.24 5.74 -0.31
C LEU A 22 3.58 5.97 -1.01
N LEU A 23 3.60 6.05 -2.35
CA LEU A 23 4.81 6.35 -3.11
C LEU A 23 5.36 7.75 -2.84
N VAL A 24 4.48 8.75 -2.70
CA VAL A 24 4.89 10.14 -2.44
C VAL A 24 5.29 10.34 -0.98
N ALA A 25 4.71 9.60 -0.04
CA ALA A 25 4.94 9.76 1.40
C ALA A 25 6.41 9.58 1.82
N THR A 26 7.21 8.86 1.05
CA THR A 26 8.63 8.68 1.32
C THR A 26 9.51 9.83 0.84
N LEU A 27 9.04 10.67 -0.09
CA LEU A 27 9.84 11.75 -0.67
C LEU A 27 10.33 12.79 0.37
N PRO A 28 9.50 13.26 1.31
CA PRO A 28 9.98 14.16 2.36
C PRO A 28 11.06 13.51 3.24
N LEU A 29 10.93 12.21 3.52
CA LEU A 29 11.93 11.46 4.28
C LEU A 29 13.25 11.38 3.52
N LEU A 30 13.21 11.07 2.23
CA LEU A 30 14.40 11.03 1.37
C LEU A 30 15.09 12.40 1.29
N ALA A 31 14.33 13.48 1.22
CA ALA A 31 14.87 14.84 1.17
C ALA A 31 15.63 15.25 2.45
N HIS A 32 15.32 14.63 3.59
CA HIS A 32 15.97 14.89 4.88
C HIS A 32 17.14 13.94 5.18
N LEU A 33 17.36 12.92 4.36
CA LEU A 33 18.52 12.05 4.51
C LEU A 33 19.80 12.79 4.10
N GLY A 34 20.82 12.73 4.93
CA GLY A 34 22.13 13.30 4.56
C GLY A 34 22.77 12.63 3.34
N ARG A 35 22.38 11.39 3.05
CA ARG A 35 22.84 10.59 1.89
C ARG A 35 21.66 9.81 1.30
N PRO A 36 20.79 10.47 0.53
CA PRO A 36 19.59 9.84 -0.03
C PRO A 36 19.91 8.70 -0.99
N GLU A 37 21.07 8.73 -1.64
CA GLU A 37 21.55 7.65 -2.52
C GLU A 37 21.77 6.32 -1.82
N ARG A 38 21.88 6.32 -0.48
CA ARG A 38 22.01 5.11 0.35
C ARG A 38 20.70 4.65 0.98
N SER A 39 19.58 5.27 0.65
CA SER A 39 18.28 4.91 1.24
C SER A 39 17.89 3.44 1.03
N TYR A 40 18.37 2.80 -0.03
CA TYR A 40 18.14 1.39 -0.29
C TYR A 40 18.80 0.44 0.75
N GLU A 41 19.82 0.91 1.47
CA GLU A 41 20.50 0.12 2.52
C GLU A 41 19.54 -0.26 3.66
N ILE A 42 18.45 0.51 3.86
CA ILE A 42 17.42 0.17 4.85
C ILE A 42 16.75 -1.18 4.59
N PHE A 43 16.73 -1.62 3.33
CA PHE A 43 16.17 -2.90 2.91
C PHE A 43 17.23 -4.01 2.85
N LEU A 44 18.47 -3.68 2.48
CA LEU A 44 19.53 -4.67 2.29
C LEU A 44 20.25 -5.02 3.59
N THR A 45 20.37 -4.06 4.52
CA THR A 45 21.06 -4.23 5.81
C THR A 45 20.16 -3.82 6.97
N PRO A 46 19.04 -4.53 7.21
CA PRO A 46 18.06 -4.14 8.22
C PRO A 46 18.69 -4.23 9.62
N ASN A 47 18.68 -3.11 10.33
CA ASN A 47 19.08 -3.06 11.74
C ASN A 47 17.85 -3.25 12.63
N THR A 48 17.62 -4.46 13.10
CA THR A 48 16.46 -4.83 13.93
C THR A 48 16.43 -4.14 15.30
N ARG A 49 17.53 -3.51 15.72
CA ARG A 49 17.62 -2.74 16.97
C ARG A 49 17.18 -1.28 16.79
N SER A 50 17.01 -0.82 15.58
CA SER A 50 16.56 0.54 15.27
C SER A 50 15.10 0.53 14.82
N ALA A 51 14.24 1.25 15.56
CA ALA A 51 12.84 1.41 15.19
C ALA A 51 12.68 2.07 13.80
N MET A 52 13.54 3.04 13.47
CA MET A 52 13.51 3.71 12.16
C MET A 52 13.90 2.77 11.02
N ALA A 53 14.89 1.90 11.20
CA ALA A 53 15.27 0.91 10.18
C ALA A 53 14.18 -0.16 10.00
N MET A 54 13.52 -0.59 11.06
CA MET A 54 12.39 -1.51 10.99
C MET A 54 11.16 -0.90 10.31
N PHE A 55 11.00 0.42 10.35
CA PHE A 55 9.94 1.10 9.59
C PHE A 55 10.05 0.82 8.08
N GLY A 56 11.26 0.85 7.53
CA GLY A 56 11.48 0.51 6.12
C GLY A 56 10.96 -0.89 5.77
N PHE A 57 11.18 -1.86 6.65
CA PHE A 57 10.67 -3.23 6.46
C PHE A 57 9.14 -3.29 6.51
N VAL A 58 8.51 -2.66 7.50
CA VAL A 58 7.03 -2.60 7.63
C VAL A 58 6.41 -1.90 6.42
N TYR A 59 7.05 -0.82 5.96
CA TYR A 59 6.61 -0.09 4.77
C TYR A 59 6.70 -0.95 3.51
N ALA A 60 7.84 -1.63 3.29
CA ALA A 60 8.02 -2.51 2.14
C ALA A 60 7.05 -3.69 2.16
N TRP A 61 6.81 -4.29 3.34
CA TRP A 61 5.81 -5.34 3.50
C TRP A 61 4.42 -4.87 3.05
N TYR A 62 3.95 -3.74 3.56
CA TYR A 62 2.63 -3.23 3.21
C TYR A 62 2.54 -2.84 1.74
N LEU A 63 3.53 -2.12 1.20
CA LEU A 63 3.55 -1.69 -0.20
C LEU A 63 3.59 -2.89 -1.15
N MET A 64 4.59 -3.77 -1.00
CA MET A 64 4.86 -4.84 -1.96
C MET A 64 3.95 -6.05 -1.78
N ALA A 65 3.87 -6.59 -0.55
CA ALA A 65 3.16 -7.84 -0.30
C ALA A 65 1.64 -7.66 -0.18
N VAL A 66 1.18 -6.46 0.14
CA VAL A 66 -0.26 -6.21 0.33
C VAL A 66 -0.81 -5.33 -0.78
N LEU A 67 -0.41 -4.06 -0.85
CA LEU A 67 -1.07 -3.09 -1.70
C LEU A 67 -0.85 -3.37 -3.20
N LEU A 68 0.40 -3.62 -3.64
CA LEU A 68 0.68 -3.91 -5.05
C LEU A 68 0.06 -5.24 -5.48
N LEU A 69 0.10 -6.27 -4.62
CA LEU A 69 -0.53 -7.55 -4.92
C LEU A 69 -2.05 -7.41 -5.02
N GLU A 70 -2.68 -6.65 -4.11
CA GLU A 70 -4.12 -6.41 -4.12
C GLU A 70 -4.54 -5.64 -5.39
N ILE A 71 -3.82 -4.58 -5.75
CA ILE A 71 -4.06 -3.83 -7.00
C ILE A 71 -3.92 -4.74 -8.20
N TRP A 72 -2.85 -5.54 -8.24
CA TRP A 72 -2.62 -6.47 -9.35
C TRP A 72 -3.77 -7.48 -9.51
N LEU A 73 -4.23 -8.11 -8.42
CA LEU A 73 -5.35 -9.05 -8.45
C LEU A 73 -6.66 -8.38 -8.91
N VAL A 74 -6.93 -7.17 -8.41
CA VAL A 74 -8.16 -6.42 -8.73
C VAL A 74 -8.18 -5.97 -10.19
N TYR A 75 -7.03 -5.57 -10.74
CA TYR A 75 -6.92 -5.06 -12.12
C TYR A 75 -6.49 -6.13 -13.13
N ARG A 76 -6.15 -7.34 -12.71
CA ARG A 76 -5.63 -8.40 -13.59
C ARG A 76 -6.51 -8.66 -14.80
N ARG A 77 -7.82 -8.78 -14.60
CA ARG A 77 -8.77 -8.96 -15.70
C ARG A 77 -8.67 -7.84 -16.74
N ASP A 78 -8.66 -6.59 -16.28
CA ASP A 78 -8.61 -5.44 -17.18
C ASP A 78 -7.27 -5.35 -17.90
N LEU A 79 -6.16 -5.66 -17.20
CA LEU A 79 -4.82 -5.72 -17.79
C LEU A 79 -4.76 -6.73 -18.94
N ILE A 80 -5.36 -7.91 -18.77
CA ILE A 80 -5.43 -8.93 -19.81
C ILE A 80 -6.26 -8.44 -21.00
N LEU A 81 -7.43 -7.84 -20.75
CA LEU A 81 -8.30 -7.30 -21.82
C LEU A 81 -7.62 -6.13 -22.56
N TRP A 82 -6.94 -5.25 -21.85
CA TRP A 82 -6.19 -4.15 -22.47
C TRP A 82 -4.96 -4.65 -23.24
N ALA A 83 -4.31 -5.72 -22.78
CA ALA A 83 -3.24 -6.37 -23.52
C ALA A 83 -3.75 -7.02 -24.81
N ALA A 84 -4.95 -7.59 -24.81
CA ALA A 84 -5.57 -8.20 -26.00
C ALA A 84 -5.94 -7.14 -27.05
N ASN A 85 -6.50 -6.01 -26.62
CA ASN A 85 -7.00 -4.94 -27.50
C ASN A 85 -5.96 -3.86 -27.81
N GLY A 86 -4.82 -3.85 -27.12
CA GLY A 86 -3.77 -2.85 -27.27
C GLY A 86 -2.92 -3.05 -28.52
N THR A 87 -2.29 -1.97 -28.98
CA THR A 87 -1.32 -2.00 -30.10
C THR A 87 0.03 -1.47 -29.67
N GLY A 88 1.09 -1.94 -30.29
CA GLY A 88 2.46 -1.46 -30.10
C GLY A 88 2.96 -1.55 -28.64
N LEU A 89 3.55 -0.47 -28.14
CA LEU A 89 4.15 -0.40 -26.80
C LEU A 89 3.13 -0.64 -25.68
N LYS A 90 1.91 -0.11 -25.84
CA LYS A 90 0.82 -0.30 -24.84
C LYS A 90 0.47 -1.77 -24.65
N LYS A 91 0.41 -2.54 -25.74
CA LYS A 91 0.17 -3.99 -25.67
C LYS A 91 1.27 -4.68 -24.85
N TRP A 92 2.53 -4.34 -25.11
CA TRP A 92 3.66 -4.92 -24.42
C TRP A 92 3.68 -4.60 -22.92
N THR A 93 3.42 -3.34 -22.55
CA THR A 93 3.35 -2.93 -21.14
C THR A 93 2.24 -3.65 -20.38
N TYR A 94 1.03 -3.73 -20.95
CA TYR A 94 -0.08 -4.45 -20.29
C TYR A 94 0.17 -5.96 -20.21
N LYS A 95 0.82 -6.54 -21.22
CA LYS A 95 1.22 -7.95 -21.21
C LYS A 95 2.26 -8.23 -20.14
N LEU A 96 3.21 -7.34 -19.94
CA LEU A 96 4.19 -7.43 -18.86
C LEU A 96 3.51 -7.29 -17.49
N LEU A 97 2.64 -6.29 -17.32
CA LEU A 97 1.89 -6.07 -16.08
C LEU A 97 0.93 -7.23 -15.75
N SER A 98 0.37 -7.93 -16.75
CA SER A 98 -0.42 -9.14 -16.53
C SER A 98 0.42 -10.39 -16.24
N MET A 99 1.76 -10.24 -16.13
CA MET A 99 2.73 -11.36 -15.99
C MET A 99 2.58 -12.41 -17.12
N PHE A 100 2.32 -11.94 -18.33
CA PHE A 100 2.08 -12.78 -19.51
C PHE A 100 0.89 -13.74 -19.38
N SER A 101 0.04 -13.55 -18.37
CA SER A 101 -1.16 -14.35 -18.21
C SER A 101 -2.23 -13.90 -19.18
N SER A 102 -2.87 -14.87 -19.85
CA SER A 102 -4.02 -14.65 -20.73
C SER A 102 -5.26 -15.44 -20.27
N ASP A 103 -5.16 -16.13 -19.12
CA ASP A 103 -6.23 -16.98 -18.63
C ASP A 103 -7.33 -16.14 -17.93
N LEU A 104 -8.52 -16.13 -18.57
CA LEU A 104 -9.75 -15.52 -18.07
C LEU A 104 -10.82 -16.59 -17.75
N SER A 105 -10.41 -17.85 -17.58
CA SER A 105 -11.33 -18.92 -17.21
C SER A 105 -12.07 -18.62 -15.90
N GLU A 106 -13.25 -19.22 -15.73
CA GLU A 106 -14.01 -19.10 -14.48
C GLU A 106 -13.20 -19.54 -13.24
N ARG A 107 -12.33 -20.53 -13.40
CA ARG A 107 -11.42 -20.98 -12.33
C ARG A 107 -10.43 -19.90 -11.95
N ALA A 108 -9.79 -19.26 -12.92
CA ALA A 108 -8.84 -18.18 -12.70
C ALA A 108 -9.52 -16.99 -12.01
N MET A 109 -10.70 -16.59 -12.47
CA MET A 109 -11.50 -15.51 -11.89
C MET A 109 -11.98 -15.80 -10.46
N GLN A 110 -12.32 -17.05 -10.15
CA GLN A 110 -12.66 -17.46 -8.79
C GLN A 110 -11.43 -17.44 -7.87
N PHE A 111 -10.27 -17.88 -8.39
CA PHE A 111 -9.01 -17.80 -7.65
C PHE A 111 -8.66 -16.35 -7.33
N ASP A 112 -8.72 -15.45 -8.32
CA ASP A 112 -8.43 -14.02 -8.12
C ASP A 112 -9.33 -13.41 -7.04
N ARG A 113 -10.63 -13.72 -7.06
CA ARG A 113 -11.58 -13.26 -6.02
C ARG A 113 -11.24 -13.77 -4.63
N LYS A 114 -10.88 -15.05 -4.50
CA LYS A 114 -10.46 -15.65 -3.21
C LYS A 114 -9.14 -15.05 -2.74
N ALA A 115 -8.17 -14.91 -3.64
CA ALA A 115 -6.87 -14.34 -3.34
C ALA A 115 -6.99 -12.86 -2.92
N THR A 116 -7.77 -12.05 -3.65
CA THR A 116 -8.06 -10.66 -3.27
C THR A 116 -8.66 -10.60 -1.87
N LYS A 117 -9.69 -11.41 -1.59
CA LYS A 117 -10.30 -11.44 -0.25
C LYS A 117 -9.28 -11.77 0.85
N PHE A 118 -8.41 -12.75 0.60
CA PHE A 118 -7.37 -13.14 1.55
C PHE A 118 -6.34 -12.01 1.77
N VAL A 119 -5.87 -11.40 0.68
CA VAL A 119 -4.93 -10.27 0.75
C VAL A 119 -5.55 -9.08 1.48
N THR A 120 -6.81 -8.74 1.20
CA THR A 120 -7.52 -7.66 1.92
C THR A 120 -7.66 -7.94 3.41
N ILE A 121 -7.94 -9.21 3.80
CA ILE A 121 -8.02 -9.60 5.23
C ILE A 121 -6.67 -9.37 5.94
N ILE A 122 -5.55 -9.67 5.29
CA ILE A 122 -4.20 -9.39 5.80
C ILE A 122 -3.90 -7.89 5.70
N GLY A 123 -4.41 -7.24 4.67
CA GLY A 123 -4.18 -5.82 4.38
C GLY A 123 -4.66 -4.89 5.50
N ILE A 124 -5.83 -5.18 6.09
CA ILE A 124 -6.39 -4.35 7.16
C ILE A 124 -5.45 -4.28 8.38
N PRO A 125 -5.04 -5.39 9.01
CA PRO A 125 -4.09 -5.34 10.13
C PRO A 125 -2.71 -4.82 9.71
N SER A 126 -2.27 -5.06 8.48
CA SER A 126 -1.00 -4.52 7.96
C SER A 126 -1.03 -3.00 7.83
N ALA A 127 -2.16 -2.42 7.39
CA ALA A 127 -2.35 -0.97 7.36
C ALA A 127 -2.33 -0.37 8.77
N PHE A 128 -2.98 -1.01 9.73
CA PHE A 128 -2.95 -0.61 11.14
C PHE A 128 -1.53 -0.68 11.71
N LEU A 129 -0.80 -1.74 11.39
CA LEU A 129 0.60 -1.89 11.80
C LEU A 129 1.45 -0.75 11.22
N LEU A 130 1.31 -0.41 9.94
CA LEU A 130 2.07 0.66 9.30
C LEU A 130 1.85 2.00 10.01
N HIS A 131 0.60 2.41 10.18
CA HIS A 131 0.28 3.71 10.78
C HIS A 131 0.55 3.75 12.29
N GLY A 132 0.24 2.67 13.01
CA GLY A 132 0.56 2.53 14.43
C GLY A 132 2.06 2.53 14.68
N TYR A 133 2.85 1.94 13.76
CA TYR A 133 4.30 1.93 13.87
C TYR A 133 4.91 3.33 13.67
N VAL A 134 4.39 4.12 12.73
CA VAL A 134 4.77 5.53 12.59
C VAL A 134 4.50 6.28 13.89
N GLY A 135 3.30 6.14 14.44
CA GLY A 135 2.94 6.73 15.73
C GLY A 135 3.85 6.28 16.87
N PHE A 136 4.25 5.00 16.88
CA PHE A 136 5.23 4.48 17.85
C PHE A 136 6.61 5.15 17.73
N ILE A 137 7.11 5.35 16.50
CA ILE A 137 8.37 6.07 16.28
C ILE A 137 8.28 7.48 16.85
N PHE A 138 7.23 8.24 16.52
CA PHE A 138 7.04 9.59 17.06
C PHE A 138 6.87 9.60 18.57
N GLY A 139 6.08 8.68 19.13
CA GLY A 139 5.88 8.53 20.57
C GLY A 139 7.13 8.15 21.36
N SER A 140 8.13 7.59 20.70
CA SER A 140 9.42 7.24 21.31
C SER A 140 10.41 8.42 21.40
N VAL A 141 10.14 9.55 20.73
CA VAL A 141 10.99 10.74 20.72
C VAL A 141 10.84 11.54 22.01
N LYS A 142 11.70 11.26 22.97
CA LYS A 142 11.69 11.92 24.30
C LYS A 142 12.04 13.40 24.27
N ALA A 143 12.76 13.85 23.23
CA ALA A 143 13.17 15.24 23.10
C ALA A 143 12.01 16.24 22.90
N ASN A 144 10.88 15.75 22.43
CA ASN A 144 9.67 16.56 22.25
C ASN A 144 8.55 16.06 23.16
N PRO A 145 8.23 16.77 24.26
CA PRO A 145 7.18 16.34 25.21
C PRO A 145 5.81 16.14 24.59
N TRP A 146 5.47 16.90 23.54
CA TRP A 146 4.20 16.77 22.81
C TRP A 146 4.05 15.42 22.08
N TRP A 147 5.15 14.84 21.63
CA TRP A 147 5.15 13.58 20.92
C TRP A 147 5.42 12.38 21.83
N SER A 148 6.12 12.60 22.93
CA SER A 148 6.50 11.54 23.89
C SER A 148 5.29 11.02 24.65
N SER A 149 4.39 10.33 23.94
CA SER A 149 3.17 9.77 24.52
C SER A 149 2.93 8.35 24.01
N VAL A 150 2.52 7.47 24.93
CA VAL A 150 2.09 6.10 24.62
C VAL A 150 0.84 6.07 23.73
N LEU A 151 0.08 7.17 23.66
CA LEU A 151 -1.13 7.29 22.86
C LEU A 151 -0.85 7.63 21.38
N MET A 152 0.39 8.00 21.02
CA MET A 152 0.73 8.38 19.63
C MET A 152 0.35 7.34 18.58
N PRO A 153 0.58 6.04 18.75
CA PRO A 153 0.11 5.04 17.79
C PRO A 153 -1.39 5.09 17.53
N ILE A 154 -2.18 5.33 18.57
CA ILE A 154 -3.63 5.43 18.49
C ILE A 154 -4.05 6.71 17.76
N VAL A 155 -3.44 7.84 18.10
CA VAL A 155 -3.68 9.14 17.45
C VAL A 155 -3.38 9.06 15.96
N PHE A 156 -2.22 8.51 15.58
CA PHE A 156 -1.83 8.35 14.17
C PHE A 156 -2.79 7.44 13.41
N LEU A 157 -3.25 6.35 14.04
CA LEU A 157 -4.19 5.42 13.42
C LEU A 157 -5.54 6.11 13.13
N PHE A 158 -6.13 6.79 14.11
CA PHE A 158 -7.39 7.49 13.91
C PHE A 158 -7.25 8.65 12.93
N SER A 159 -6.16 9.40 12.97
CA SER A 159 -5.85 10.44 12.01
C SER A 159 -5.79 9.89 10.58
N ALA A 160 -5.15 8.75 10.38
CA ALA A 160 -5.07 8.09 9.08
C ALA A 160 -6.45 7.64 8.57
N ILE A 161 -7.29 7.08 9.45
CA ILE A 161 -8.66 6.66 9.09
C ILE A 161 -9.49 7.87 8.64
N VAL A 162 -9.50 8.95 9.44
CA VAL A 162 -10.26 10.18 9.13
C VAL A 162 -9.76 10.82 7.82
N SER A 163 -8.44 10.94 7.66
CA SER A 163 -7.83 11.50 6.45
C SER A 163 -8.13 10.65 5.21
N GLY A 164 -8.10 9.32 5.36
CA GLY A 164 -8.42 8.39 4.28
C GLY A 164 -9.88 8.52 3.83
N ILE A 165 -10.82 8.58 4.76
CA ILE A 165 -12.25 8.78 4.47
C ILE A 165 -12.47 10.13 3.78
N ALA A 166 -11.88 11.20 4.31
CA ALA A 166 -11.98 12.54 3.73
C ALA A 166 -11.43 12.57 2.30
N MET A 167 -10.31 11.91 2.05
CA MET A 167 -9.70 11.82 0.71
C MET A 167 -10.59 11.06 -0.27
N VAL A 168 -11.18 9.95 0.14
CA VAL A 168 -12.13 9.20 -0.71
C VAL A 168 -13.34 10.05 -1.07
N LEU A 169 -13.89 10.79 -0.09
CA LEU A 169 -15.01 11.72 -0.34
C LEU A 169 -14.64 12.89 -1.26
N LEU A 170 -13.39 13.35 -1.21
CA LEU A 170 -12.89 14.44 -2.06
C LEU A 170 -12.74 14.00 -3.53
N ILE A 171 -12.32 12.76 -3.76
CA ILE A 171 -12.02 12.23 -5.10
C ILE A 171 -13.27 11.67 -5.78
N TYR A 172 -14.23 11.18 -5.03
CA TYR A 172 -15.48 10.59 -5.53
C TYR A 172 -16.52 11.67 -5.87
#